data_69da694384176f6baf75a0ca569ec199
#
_entry.id   69da694384176f6baf75a0ca569ec199
#
_cell.length_a   1.000
_cell.length_b   1.000
_cell.length_c   1.000
_cell.angle_alpha   90.00
_cell.angle_beta   90.00
_cell.angle_gamma   90.00
#
_symmetry.space_group_name_H-M   'P 1'
#
loop_
_entity.id
_entity.type
_entity.pdbx_description
1 polymer ?
#
loop_
_entity_poly.entity_id
_entity_poly.type
_entity_poly.pdbx_seq_one_letter_code
_entity_poly.pdbx_strand_id
1 'polypeptide(L)'
;MKKLMTAAIASACCLAFTSSAPAQQAPADKAIADAVVGMTRAQWAAEMKDPANIAEMSKDMAEDYTEFNGDFATRIDGKALNSRLAEGVAKDSTRRTAAEMLNEKVQVYNGNVAILTYNYAGTTIDKDGKTNPGRAKSTRVYVKQGEKWVMVHANFASDPLPK
;
A
#
# COMPACT_ATOMS: atom_id res chain seq x y z
N MET A 1 -38.42 69.60 -19.26
CA MET A 1 -38.54 68.36 -18.47
C MET A 1 -37.79 67.25 -19.25
N LYS A 2 -36.57 66.93 -18.84
CA LYS A 2 -35.73 65.88 -19.46
C LYS A 2 -35.85 64.59 -18.63
N LYS A 3 -36.36 63.51 -19.25
CA LYS A 3 -36.43 62.19 -18.62
C LYS A 3 -35.06 61.49 -18.79
N LEU A 4 -34.40 61.18 -17.68
CA LEU A 4 -33.26 60.29 -17.65
C LEU A 4 -33.75 58.84 -17.73
N MET A 5 -33.30 58.10 -18.72
CA MET A 5 -33.44 56.63 -18.78
C MET A 5 -32.18 56.00 -18.16
N THR A 6 -32.37 55.30 -17.06
CA THR A 6 -31.30 54.51 -16.41
C THR A 6 -31.31 53.12 -17.03
N ALA A 7 -30.23 52.74 -17.73
CA ALA A 7 -30.04 51.41 -18.25
C ALA A 7 -29.35 50.53 -17.16
N ALA A 8 -29.99 49.50 -16.70
CA ALA A 8 -29.44 48.50 -15.80
C ALA A 8 -28.69 47.45 -16.65
N ILE A 9 -27.36 47.36 -16.47
CA ILE A 9 -26.53 46.30 -17.05
C ILE A 9 -26.52 45.15 -16.08
N ALA A 10 -27.24 44.05 -16.42
CA ALA A 10 -27.17 42.79 -15.71
C ALA A 10 -25.92 42.02 -16.16
N SER A 11 -24.91 41.96 -15.30
CA SER A 11 -23.69 41.17 -15.54
C SER A 11 -23.98 39.72 -15.13
N ALA A 12 -24.17 38.84 -16.12
CA ALA A 12 -24.27 37.38 -15.90
C ALA A 12 -22.89 36.80 -15.70
N CYS A 13 -22.55 36.47 -14.45
CA CYS A 13 -21.31 35.78 -14.10
C CYS A 13 -21.51 34.27 -14.38
N CYS A 14 -21.08 33.78 -15.56
CA CYS A 14 -21.05 32.36 -15.85
C CYS A 14 -19.88 31.72 -15.08
N LEU A 15 -20.18 31.06 -13.96
CA LEU A 15 -19.27 30.16 -13.26
C LEU A 15 -19.11 28.88 -14.10
N ALA A 16 -18.05 28.82 -14.88
CA ALA A 16 -17.64 27.60 -15.56
C ALA A 16 -17.06 26.62 -14.52
N PHE A 17 -17.85 25.63 -14.10
CA PHE A 17 -17.34 24.47 -13.37
C PHE A 17 -16.50 23.63 -14.32
N THR A 18 -15.20 23.80 -14.30
CA THR A 18 -14.27 22.87 -14.95
C THR A 18 -14.25 21.59 -14.12
N SER A 19 -14.99 20.57 -14.53
CA SER A 19 -14.81 19.21 -14.01
C SER A 19 -13.43 18.76 -14.45
N SER A 20 -12.45 18.73 -13.53
CA SER A 20 -11.16 18.10 -13.78
C SER A 20 -11.41 16.60 -13.93
N ALA A 21 -11.27 16.08 -15.16
CA ALA A 21 -11.20 14.65 -15.39
C ALA A 21 -10.04 14.10 -14.53
N PRO A 22 -10.16 12.88 -13.96
CA PRO A 22 -9.07 12.27 -13.21
C PRO A 22 -7.83 12.24 -14.12
N ALA A 23 -6.74 12.83 -13.66
CA ALA A 23 -5.50 12.89 -14.43
C ALA A 23 -5.06 11.46 -14.72
N GLN A 24 -4.96 11.10 -16.01
CA GLN A 24 -4.45 9.81 -16.44
C GLN A 24 -2.98 9.72 -15.98
N GLN A 25 -2.65 8.66 -15.26
CA GLN A 25 -1.30 8.43 -14.75
C GLN A 25 -0.30 8.40 -15.92
N ALA A 26 0.82 9.11 -15.77
CA ALA A 26 1.87 9.12 -16.80
C ALA A 26 2.39 7.69 -17.07
N PRO A 27 2.77 7.32 -18.31
CA PRO A 27 3.23 5.96 -18.62
C PRO A 27 4.41 5.49 -17.74
N ALA A 28 5.33 6.38 -17.40
CA ALA A 28 6.44 6.08 -16.49
C ALA A 28 5.95 5.75 -15.07
N ASP A 29 4.96 6.50 -14.57
CA ASP A 29 4.37 6.26 -13.26
C ASP A 29 3.60 4.94 -13.22
N LYS A 30 2.94 4.55 -14.34
CA LYS A 30 2.30 3.25 -14.45
C LYS A 30 3.31 2.11 -14.36
N ALA A 31 4.45 2.20 -15.01
CA ALA A 31 5.50 1.18 -14.93
C ALA A 31 6.04 1.03 -13.49
N ILE A 32 6.20 2.14 -12.77
CA ILE A 32 6.58 2.14 -11.35
C ILE A 32 5.47 1.49 -10.50
N ALA A 33 4.22 1.84 -10.74
CA ALA A 33 3.09 1.26 -10.04
C ALA A 33 3.03 -0.26 -10.22
N ASP A 34 3.15 -0.75 -11.45
CA ASP A 34 3.16 -2.17 -11.78
C ASP A 34 4.34 -2.88 -11.06
N ALA A 35 5.52 -2.24 -11.00
CA ALA A 35 6.69 -2.79 -10.33
C ALA A 35 6.46 -2.99 -8.82
N VAL A 36 6.03 -1.96 -8.08
CA VAL A 36 5.85 -2.06 -6.61
C VAL A 36 4.69 -2.98 -6.22
N VAL A 37 3.62 -3.04 -7.03
CA VAL A 37 2.55 -4.02 -6.86
C VAL A 37 3.10 -5.44 -7.09
N GLY A 38 3.90 -5.65 -8.15
CA GLY A 38 4.56 -6.91 -8.44
C GLY A 38 5.49 -7.37 -7.31
N MET A 39 6.29 -6.46 -6.73
CA MET A 39 7.15 -6.75 -5.58
C MET A 39 6.36 -7.21 -4.36
N THR A 40 5.23 -6.55 -4.04
CA THR A 40 4.36 -6.95 -2.93
C THR A 40 3.78 -8.36 -3.14
N ARG A 41 3.28 -8.65 -4.34
CA ARG A 41 2.74 -9.96 -4.69
C ARG A 41 3.81 -11.05 -4.68
N ALA A 42 5.02 -10.74 -5.13
CA ALA A 42 6.16 -11.65 -5.08
C ALA A 42 6.57 -11.99 -3.64
N GLN A 43 6.56 -11.01 -2.73
CA GLN A 43 6.80 -11.24 -1.30
C GLN A 43 5.77 -12.21 -0.71
N TRP A 44 4.47 -12.03 -1.00
CA TRP A 44 3.43 -12.96 -0.53
C TRP A 44 3.56 -14.37 -1.13
N ALA A 45 3.93 -14.44 -2.41
CA ALA A 45 4.17 -15.73 -3.07
C ALA A 45 5.37 -16.47 -2.44
N ALA A 46 6.43 -15.75 -2.09
CA ALA A 46 7.59 -16.32 -1.39
C ALA A 46 7.19 -16.84 0.00
N GLU A 47 6.43 -16.07 0.78
CA GLU A 47 5.90 -16.46 2.09
C GLU A 47 5.02 -17.71 2.01
N MET A 48 4.11 -17.78 1.04
CA MET A 48 3.23 -18.94 0.84
C MET A 48 4.01 -20.20 0.41
N LYS A 49 5.09 -20.00 -0.37
CA LYS A 49 5.92 -21.10 -0.85
C LYS A 49 6.81 -21.68 0.25
N ASP A 50 7.47 -20.81 1.00
CA ASP A 50 8.39 -21.19 2.07
C ASP A 50 8.45 -20.08 3.14
N PRO A 51 7.60 -20.13 4.18
CA PRO A 51 7.56 -19.13 5.23
C PRO A 51 8.84 -19.04 6.06
N ALA A 52 9.72 -20.06 6.01
CA ALA A 52 11.01 -20.03 6.68
C ALA A 52 12.10 -19.31 5.87
N ASN A 53 11.87 -19.03 4.59
CA ASN A 53 12.82 -18.30 3.74
C ASN A 53 12.69 -16.79 3.93
N ILE A 54 13.07 -16.32 5.13
CA ILE A 54 12.98 -14.90 5.50
C ILE A 54 13.83 -14.01 4.58
N ALA A 55 14.98 -14.51 4.11
CA ALA A 55 15.86 -13.76 3.22
C ALA A 55 15.15 -13.39 1.91
N GLU A 56 14.38 -14.30 1.32
CA GLU A 56 13.60 -14.02 0.11
C GLU A 56 12.45 -13.03 0.36
N MET A 57 11.75 -13.18 1.49
CA MET A 57 10.64 -12.29 1.85
C MET A 57 11.10 -10.86 2.17
N SER A 58 12.33 -10.69 2.67
CA SER A 58 12.87 -9.39 3.07
C SER A 58 13.87 -8.80 2.08
N LYS A 59 14.10 -9.42 0.93
CA LYS A 59 15.16 -9.01 -0.03
C LYS A 59 15.04 -7.56 -0.52
N ASP A 60 13.80 -7.11 -0.69
CA ASP A 60 13.48 -5.76 -1.19
C ASP A 60 13.16 -4.76 -0.06
N MET A 61 13.48 -5.11 1.19
CA MET A 61 13.32 -4.26 2.36
C MET A 61 14.61 -3.49 2.63
N ALA A 62 14.49 -2.18 2.90
CA ALA A 62 15.62 -1.34 3.29
C ALA A 62 16.17 -1.72 4.67
N GLU A 63 17.46 -1.48 4.92
CA GLU A 63 18.07 -1.80 6.23
C GLU A 63 17.44 -0.99 7.37
N ASP A 64 17.06 0.26 7.10
CA ASP A 64 16.38 1.18 8.02
C ASP A 64 14.84 1.11 7.93
N TYR A 65 14.31 0.00 7.41
CA TYR A 65 12.88 -0.25 7.31
C TYR A 65 12.13 0.01 8.61
N THR A 66 10.92 0.55 8.53
CA THR A 66 10.04 0.72 9.69
C THR A 66 8.65 0.15 9.42
N GLU A 67 7.99 -0.34 10.49
CA GLU A 67 6.65 -0.90 10.35
C GLU A 67 5.77 -0.57 11.55
N PHE A 68 4.51 -0.17 11.28
CA PHE A 68 3.44 -0.26 12.26
C PHE A 68 2.57 -1.48 11.92
N ASN A 69 2.44 -2.36 12.89
CA ASN A 69 1.66 -3.59 12.77
C ASN A 69 0.82 -3.76 14.04
N GLY A 70 -0.47 -4.07 13.86
CA GLY A 70 -1.41 -4.21 14.97
C GLY A 70 -1.06 -5.30 15.98
N ASP A 71 -0.20 -6.24 15.62
CA ASP A 71 0.26 -7.32 16.49
C ASP A 71 1.35 -6.88 17.49
N PHE A 72 1.91 -5.68 17.32
CA PHE A 72 2.97 -5.14 18.16
C PHE A 72 2.59 -3.78 18.75
N ALA A 73 2.91 -3.58 20.04
CA ALA A 73 2.58 -2.35 20.76
C ALA A 73 3.40 -1.14 20.29
N THR A 74 4.54 -1.37 19.66
CA THR A 74 5.46 -0.32 19.21
C THR A 74 5.82 -0.48 17.75
N ARG A 75 6.40 0.57 17.15
CA ARG A 75 6.97 0.50 15.82
C ARG A 75 8.11 -0.53 15.78
N ILE A 76 8.15 -1.32 14.72
CA ILE A 76 9.30 -2.18 14.40
C ILE A 76 10.32 -1.30 13.68
N ASP A 77 11.55 -1.28 14.15
CA ASP A 77 12.67 -0.51 13.59
C ASP A 77 13.76 -1.43 13.04
N GLY A 78 14.01 -1.33 11.76
CA GLY A 78 15.05 -2.04 11.02
C GLY A 78 14.64 -3.42 10.48
N LYS A 79 15.16 -3.72 9.29
CA LYS A 79 14.99 -5.01 8.60
C LYS A 79 15.40 -6.18 9.49
N ALA A 80 16.49 -6.04 10.24
CA ALA A 80 17.00 -7.12 11.10
C ALA A 80 16.02 -7.50 12.22
N LEU A 81 15.34 -6.53 12.84
CA LEU A 81 14.31 -6.81 13.83
C LEU A 81 13.07 -7.44 13.18
N ASN A 82 12.61 -6.89 12.06
CA ASN A 82 11.48 -7.43 11.31
C ASN A 82 11.73 -8.90 10.91
N SER A 83 12.92 -9.21 10.41
CA SER A 83 13.31 -10.58 10.03
C SER A 83 13.27 -11.55 11.21
N ARG A 84 13.79 -11.16 12.39
CA ARG A 84 13.73 -12.01 13.60
C ARG A 84 12.30 -12.27 14.07
N LEU A 85 11.41 -11.28 13.96
CA LEU A 85 10.00 -11.45 14.30
C LEU A 85 9.32 -12.41 13.32
N ALA A 86 9.60 -12.29 12.01
CA ALA A 86 9.09 -13.19 10.99
C ALA A 86 9.59 -14.65 11.20
N GLU A 87 10.85 -14.85 11.61
CA GLU A 87 11.37 -16.17 11.99
C GLU A 87 10.60 -16.77 13.18
N GLY A 88 10.21 -15.94 14.16
CA GLY A 88 9.37 -16.35 15.27
C GLY A 88 8.00 -16.86 14.80
N VAL A 89 7.33 -16.09 13.97
CA VAL A 89 6.02 -16.45 13.39
C VAL A 89 6.12 -17.73 12.54
N ALA A 90 7.16 -17.88 11.74
CA ALA A 90 7.36 -19.09 10.92
C ALA A 90 7.49 -20.37 11.77
N LYS A 91 8.02 -20.29 13.00
CA LYS A 91 8.15 -21.41 13.93
C LYS A 91 6.81 -21.84 14.54
N ASP A 92 5.85 -20.93 14.63
CA ASP A 92 4.51 -21.23 15.20
C ASP A 92 3.62 -22.05 14.25
N SER A 93 4.16 -22.48 13.11
CA SER A 93 3.48 -23.32 12.12
C SER A 93 2.22 -22.67 11.50
N THR A 94 1.94 -21.39 11.77
CA THR A 94 0.91 -20.64 11.07
C THR A 94 1.44 -20.24 9.70
N ARG A 95 0.71 -20.58 8.64
CA ARG A 95 1.12 -20.28 7.28
C ARG A 95 0.02 -19.60 6.49
N ARG A 96 0.39 -18.67 5.67
CA ARG A 96 -0.50 -18.04 4.68
C ARG A 96 -0.79 -19.02 3.55
N THR A 97 -2.06 -19.15 3.18
CA THR A 97 -2.50 -20.02 2.08
C THR A 97 -3.15 -19.26 0.94
N ALA A 98 -3.62 -18.04 1.22
CA ALA A 98 -4.14 -17.13 0.21
C ALA A 98 -3.83 -15.69 0.59
N ALA A 99 -3.59 -14.86 -0.42
CA ALA A 99 -3.41 -13.41 -0.28
C ALA A 99 -3.95 -12.70 -1.52
N GLU A 100 -4.77 -11.70 -1.29
CA GLU A 100 -5.38 -10.88 -2.34
C GLU A 100 -5.21 -9.40 -2.01
N MET A 101 -4.94 -8.61 -3.05
CA MET A 101 -4.85 -7.17 -3.00
C MET A 101 -6.09 -6.59 -3.66
N LEU A 102 -6.87 -5.82 -2.90
CA LEU A 102 -8.12 -5.20 -3.32
C LEU A 102 -7.99 -3.69 -3.26
N ASN A 103 -8.64 -2.98 -4.19
CA ASN A 103 -8.68 -1.51 -4.23
C ASN A 103 -7.28 -0.88 -4.20
N GLU A 104 -6.32 -1.48 -4.86
CA GLU A 104 -4.94 -0.98 -4.88
C GLU A 104 -4.84 0.37 -5.59
N LYS A 105 -4.06 1.24 -5.00
CA LYS A 105 -3.69 2.53 -5.59
C LYS A 105 -2.22 2.80 -5.32
N VAL A 106 -1.49 3.19 -6.37
CA VAL A 106 -0.12 3.66 -6.26
C VAL A 106 -0.08 5.15 -6.61
N GLN A 107 0.57 5.92 -5.75
CA GLN A 107 0.91 7.32 -5.98
C GLN A 107 2.41 7.41 -6.16
N VAL A 108 2.85 8.03 -7.26
CA VAL A 108 4.28 8.18 -7.59
C VAL A 108 4.66 9.65 -7.47
N TYR A 109 5.79 9.92 -6.83
CA TYR A 109 6.31 11.26 -6.63
C TYR A 109 7.72 11.34 -7.16
N ASN A 110 7.95 12.29 -8.08
CA ASN A 110 9.24 12.57 -8.71
C ASN A 110 9.96 11.36 -9.32
N GLY A 111 9.21 10.28 -9.64
CA GLY A 111 9.76 9.06 -10.21
C GLY A 111 10.66 8.24 -9.26
N ASN A 112 10.76 8.60 -7.98
CA ASN A 112 11.66 7.95 -7.01
C ASN A 112 11.01 7.59 -5.68
N VAL A 113 9.75 7.96 -5.44
CA VAL A 113 8.95 7.53 -4.30
C VAL A 113 7.63 6.97 -4.82
N ALA A 114 7.24 5.80 -4.32
CA ALA A 114 5.94 5.19 -4.61
C ALA A 114 5.24 4.82 -3.29
N ILE A 115 3.98 5.23 -3.17
CA ILE A 115 3.12 4.89 -2.03
C ILE A 115 2.02 3.97 -2.55
N LEU A 116 2.04 2.71 -2.13
CA LEU A 116 1.02 1.71 -2.43
C LEU A 116 0.06 1.60 -1.26
N THR A 117 -1.22 1.86 -1.51
CA THR A 117 -2.31 1.64 -0.55
C THR A 117 -3.27 0.58 -1.08
N TYR A 118 -3.76 -0.31 -0.21
CA TYR A 118 -4.68 -1.38 -0.60
C TYR A 118 -5.41 -1.97 0.61
N ASN A 119 -6.52 -2.66 0.33
CA ASN A 119 -7.13 -3.58 1.27
C ASN A 119 -6.55 -4.98 1.03
N TYR A 120 -6.04 -5.59 2.09
CA TYR A 120 -5.61 -6.98 2.09
C TYR A 120 -6.77 -7.89 2.48
N ALA A 121 -6.94 -8.99 1.76
CA ALA A 121 -7.73 -10.13 2.17
C ALA A 121 -6.88 -11.39 2.04
N GLY A 122 -6.95 -12.29 3.02
CA GLY A 122 -6.15 -13.49 2.99
C GLY A 122 -6.64 -14.56 3.94
N THR A 123 -5.95 -15.67 3.91
CA THR A 123 -6.26 -16.84 4.74
C THR A 123 -4.97 -17.43 5.27
N THR A 124 -4.95 -17.73 6.55
CA THR A 124 -3.90 -18.52 7.19
C THR A 124 -4.46 -19.85 7.70
N ILE A 125 -3.59 -20.84 7.81
CA ILE A 125 -3.87 -22.12 8.51
C ILE A 125 -2.94 -22.17 9.70
N ASP A 126 -3.49 -22.42 10.90
CA ASP A 126 -2.70 -22.61 12.10
C ASP A 126 -2.19 -24.06 12.25
N LYS A 127 -1.43 -24.33 13.33
CA LYS A 127 -0.84 -25.64 13.62
C LYS A 127 -1.87 -26.78 13.77
N ASP A 128 -3.12 -26.43 14.11
CA ASP A 128 -4.21 -27.38 14.30
C ASP A 128 -5.03 -27.59 13.00
N GLY A 129 -4.60 -26.99 11.90
CA GLY A 129 -5.25 -27.07 10.60
C GLY A 129 -6.46 -26.16 10.44
N LYS A 130 -6.74 -25.30 11.42
CA LYS A 130 -7.87 -24.38 11.38
C LYS A 130 -7.55 -23.21 10.43
N THR A 131 -8.50 -22.93 9.56
CA THR A 131 -8.45 -21.81 8.63
C THR A 131 -8.93 -20.52 9.30
N ASN A 132 -8.12 -19.48 9.22
CA ASN A 132 -8.40 -18.17 9.79
C ASN A 132 -8.38 -17.11 8.69
N PRO A 133 -9.51 -16.47 8.35
CA PRO A 133 -9.53 -15.35 7.42
C PRO A 133 -8.92 -14.12 8.08
N GLY A 134 -8.18 -13.33 7.29
CA GLY A 134 -7.58 -12.07 7.73
C GLY A 134 -7.87 -10.93 6.76
N ARG A 135 -8.03 -9.73 7.30
CA ARG A 135 -8.17 -8.49 6.54
C ARG A 135 -7.33 -7.39 7.16
N ALA A 136 -6.79 -6.53 6.30
CA ALA A 136 -6.03 -5.37 6.75
C ALA A 136 -6.19 -4.20 5.77
N LYS A 137 -6.02 -3.00 6.28
CA LYS A 137 -5.75 -1.79 5.50
C LYS A 137 -4.25 -1.59 5.48
N SER A 138 -3.68 -1.49 4.30
CA SER A 138 -2.23 -1.52 4.15
C SER A 138 -1.73 -0.31 3.41
N THR A 139 -0.62 0.25 3.89
CA THR A 139 0.17 1.25 3.20
C THR A 139 1.62 0.77 3.15
N ARG A 140 2.23 0.82 1.98
CA ARG A 140 3.66 0.53 1.79
C ARG A 140 4.31 1.70 1.07
N VAL A 141 5.48 2.10 1.55
CA VAL A 141 6.28 3.17 0.95
C VAL A 141 7.54 2.56 0.37
N TYR A 142 7.74 2.81 -0.91
CA TYR A 142 8.91 2.40 -1.67
C TYR A 142 9.71 3.62 -2.09
N VAL A 143 11.04 3.51 -2.06
CA VAL A 143 11.94 4.52 -2.61
C VAL A 143 12.91 3.87 -3.59
N LYS A 144 13.30 4.64 -4.60
CA LYS A 144 14.31 4.18 -5.56
C LYS A 144 15.70 4.46 -5.00
N GLN A 145 16.50 3.40 -4.80
CA GLN A 145 17.89 3.46 -4.37
C GLN A 145 18.78 2.94 -5.51
N GLY A 146 19.44 3.84 -6.23
CA GLY A 146 20.08 3.53 -7.50
C GLY A 146 19.05 3.05 -8.53
N GLU A 147 19.21 1.85 -9.06
CA GLU A 147 18.27 1.25 -10.01
C GLU A 147 17.20 0.36 -9.36
N LYS A 148 17.24 0.18 -8.03
CA LYS A 148 16.34 -0.72 -7.30
C LYS A 148 15.27 0.05 -6.53
N TRP A 149 14.06 -0.50 -6.50
CA TRP A 149 13.03 -0.11 -5.57
C TRP A 149 13.20 -0.90 -4.27
N VAL A 150 13.16 -0.21 -3.13
CA VAL A 150 13.21 -0.82 -1.80
C VAL A 150 12.05 -0.31 -0.95
N MET A 151 11.46 -1.19 -0.16
CA MET A 151 10.42 -0.84 0.79
C MET A 151 11.06 -0.25 2.06
N VAL A 152 10.71 0.99 2.38
CA VAL A 152 11.25 1.72 3.56
C VAL A 152 10.27 1.78 4.71
N HIS A 153 8.97 1.64 4.43
CA HIS A 153 7.94 1.68 5.46
C HIS A 153 6.74 0.84 5.09
N ALA A 154 6.11 0.23 6.10
CA ALA A 154 4.76 -0.30 5.98
C ALA A 154 3.91 0.03 7.20
N ASN A 155 2.59 0.11 6.96
CA ASN A 155 1.58 0.19 8.02
C ASN A 155 0.47 -0.82 7.70
N PHE A 156 0.17 -1.67 8.67
CA PHE A 156 -0.88 -2.69 8.61
C PHE A 156 -1.88 -2.43 9.74
N ALA A 157 -3.00 -1.82 9.38
CA ALA A 157 -4.10 -1.55 10.31
C ALA A 157 -5.18 -2.61 10.17
N SER A 158 -5.83 -2.96 11.27
CA SER A 158 -6.96 -3.89 11.25
C SER A 158 -8.08 -3.36 10.34
N ASP A 159 -8.66 -4.26 9.56
CA ASP A 159 -9.89 -4.05 8.80
C ASP A 159 -10.92 -5.06 9.32
N PRO A 160 -11.79 -4.67 10.27
CA PRO A 160 -12.70 -5.60 10.91
C PRO A 160 -13.58 -6.32 9.89
N LEU A 161 -13.74 -7.63 10.08
CA LEU A 161 -14.72 -8.38 9.31
C LEU A 161 -16.13 -7.86 9.64
N PRO A 162 -17.05 -7.79 8.65
CA PRO A 162 -18.45 -7.51 8.93
C PRO A 162 -18.98 -8.49 10.00
N LYS A 163 -19.72 -7.94 10.96
CA LYS A 163 -20.42 -8.75 11.99
C LYS A 163 -21.61 -9.46 11.37
#